data_cc863c19269661666745907a2dbb7c96
#
_entry.id   cc863c19269661666745907a2dbb7c96
#
_cell.length_a   1.000
_cell.length_b   1.000
_cell.length_c   1.000
_cell.angle_alpha   90.00
_cell.angle_beta   90.00
_cell.angle_gamma   90.00
#
_symmetry.space_group_name_H-M   'P 1'
#
loop_
_entity.id
_entity.type
_entity.pdbx_description
1 polymer ?
#
loop_
_entity_poly.entity_id
_entity_poly.type
_entity_poly.pdbx_seq_one_letter_code
_entity_poly.pdbx_strand_id
1 'polypeptide(L)'
;MRETPQPIIAAVNGAAAGAGMNLALGCDIRIASTAAKFGQAFVRRGLHPDWGGTYFLPRLVGAAKACELIFTGDLLGAEEAYRLGLVNAVVPPEDLMPTTYALARKIAVGPPVAIRLAKRAIYRNAEADLRTSLEFETFAQNICSETEDAREGARAFVEKRAPSFQGR
;
A
#
# COMPACT_ATOMS: atom_id res chain seq x y z
N MET A 1 -1.76 -8.96 -6.40
CA MET A 1 -1.40 -7.55 -6.11
C MET A 1 -0.06 -7.43 -5.39
N ARG A 2 0.19 -8.22 -4.36
CA ARG A 2 1.48 -8.17 -3.61
C ARG A 2 2.69 -8.54 -4.46
N GLU A 3 2.54 -9.47 -5.41
CA GLU A 3 3.62 -9.93 -6.31
C GLU A 3 3.75 -9.07 -7.58
N THR A 4 2.76 -8.20 -7.86
CA THR A 4 2.85 -7.27 -8.99
C THR A 4 4.00 -6.30 -8.74
N PRO A 5 4.94 -6.13 -9.67
CA PRO A 5 6.10 -5.28 -9.45
C PRO A 5 5.77 -3.79 -9.33
N GLN A 6 4.69 -3.33 -9.95
CA GLN A 6 4.23 -1.95 -9.86
C GLN A 6 3.49 -1.68 -8.55
N PRO A 7 3.63 -0.51 -7.94
CA PRO A 7 2.76 -0.03 -6.86
C PRO A 7 1.30 0.03 -7.30
N ILE A 8 0.40 -0.35 -6.40
CA ILE A 8 -1.05 -0.32 -6.61
C ILE A 8 -1.69 0.57 -5.55
N ILE A 9 -2.46 1.55 -5.99
CA ILE A 9 -3.17 2.48 -5.11
C ILE A 9 -4.67 2.20 -5.21
N ALA A 10 -5.31 1.94 -4.08
CA ALA A 10 -6.77 1.87 -4.00
C ALA A 10 -7.34 3.27 -3.75
N ALA A 11 -8.26 3.71 -4.63
CA ALA A 11 -9.08 4.90 -4.45
C ALA A 11 -10.49 4.43 -4.01
N VAL A 12 -10.78 4.57 -2.72
CA VAL A 12 -12.02 4.05 -2.14
C VAL A 12 -13.06 5.16 -2.06
N ASN A 13 -14.01 5.15 -2.99
CA ASN A 13 -15.01 6.21 -3.14
C ASN A 13 -16.29 6.00 -2.32
N GLY A 14 -16.52 4.78 -1.80
CA GLY A 14 -17.75 4.43 -1.11
C GLY A 14 -17.57 3.19 -0.25
N ALA A 15 -18.59 2.33 -0.17
CA ALA A 15 -18.56 1.14 0.67
C ALA A 15 -17.56 0.07 0.17
N ALA A 16 -16.54 -0.20 0.97
CA ALA A 16 -15.61 -1.31 0.83
C ALA A 16 -15.91 -2.35 1.94
N ALA A 17 -16.82 -3.27 1.66
CA ALA A 17 -17.26 -4.27 2.63
C ALA A 17 -16.88 -5.69 2.17
N GLY A 18 -16.52 -6.55 3.14
CA GLY A 18 -16.12 -7.95 2.86
C GLY A 18 -14.95 -8.03 1.88
N ALA A 19 -15.13 -8.72 0.77
CA ALA A 19 -14.11 -8.88 -0.28
C ALA A 19 -13.61 -7.53 -0.83
N GLY A 20 -14.48 -6.52 -0.94
CA GLY A 20 -14.09 -5.17 -1.37
C GLY A 20 -13.11 -4.50 -0.40
N MET A 21 -13.32 -4.66 0.91
CA MET A 21 -12.34 -4.20 1.91
C MET A 21 -11.02 -4.96 1.76
N ASN A 22 -11.08 -6.29 1.64
CA ASN A 22 -9.89 -7.12 1.55
C ASN A 22 -9.09 -6.86 0.26
N LEU A 23 -9.78 -6.57 -0.85
CA LEU A 23 -9.15 -6.09 -2.08
C LEU A 23 -8.38 -4.78 -1.85
N ALA A 24 -9.00 -3.80 -1.18
CA ALA A 24 -8.35 -2.53 -0.85
C ALA A 24 -7.15 -2.74 0.08
N LEU A 25 -7.27 -3.61 1.12
CA LEU A 25 -6.17 -3.94 2.03
C LEU A 25 -5.01 -4.66 1.33
N GLY A 26 -5.28 -5.38 0.25
CA GLY A 26 -4.27 -6.02 -0.59
C GLY A 26 -3.48 -5.04 -1.47
N CYS A 27 -3.94 -3.81 -1.67
CA CYS A 27 -3.19 -2.75 -2.36
C CYS A 27 -2.09 -2.17 -1.48
N ASP A 28 -1.11 -1.51 -2.10
CA ASP A 28 0.04 -0.95 -1.37
C ASP A 28 -0.35 0.32 -0.60
N ILE A 29 -1.15 1.18 -1.21
CA ILE A 29 -1.60 2.46 -0.66
C ILE A 29 -3.11 2.55 -0.80
N ARG A 30 -3.78 3.21 0.13
CA ARG A 30 -5.23 3.41 0.12
C ARG A 30 -5.54 4.88 0.39
N ILE A 31 -6.30 5.50 -0.49
CA ILE A 31 -6.88 6.83 -0.30
C ILE A 31 -8.39 6.66 -0.28
N ALA A 32 -9.04 7.22 0.70
CA ALA A 32 -10.49 7.12 0.88
C ALA A 32 -11.17 8.47 0.68
N SER A 33 -12.39 8.47 0.15
CA SER A 33 -13.25 9.63 0.26
C SER A 33 -13.87 9.69 1.66
N THR A 34 -14.31 10.86 2.10
CA THR A 34 -15.09 11.01 3.35
C THR A 34 -16.38 10.20 3.35
N ALA A 35 -16.89 9.80 2.18
CA ALA A 35 -18.07 8.94 2.02
C ALA A 35 -17.76 7.45 2.15
N ALA A 36 -16.48 7.06 2.19
CA ALA A 36 -16.08 5.66 2.25
C ALA A 36 -16.43 5.02 3.59
N LYS A 37 -16.78 3.73 3.52
CA LYS A 37 -17.02 2.88 4.70
C LYS A 37 -16.29 1.56 4.53
N PHE A 38 -15.74 1.04 5.62
CA PHE A 38 -14.95 -0.19 5.63
C PHE A 38 -15.53 -1.19 6.62
N GLY A 39 -15.57 -2.48 6.28
CA GLY A 39 -16.01 -3.49 7.23
C GLY A 39 -15.87 -4.93 6.74
N GLN A 40 -15.72 -5.84 7.72
CA GLN A 40 -15.61 -7.28 7.50
C GLN A 40 -17.01 -7.93 7.58
N ALA A 41 -17.90 -7.58 6.65
CA ALA A 41 -19.32 -7.90 6.71
C ALA A 41 -19.66 -9.41 6.49
N PHE A 42 -18.66 -10.29 6.37
CA PHE A 42 -18.84 -11.71 6.10
C PHE A 42 -19.69 -12.40 7.19
N VAL A 43 -19.38 -12.16 8.46
CA VAL A 43 -20.08 -12.83 9.58
C VAL A 43 -21.57 -12.51 9.65
N ARG A 44 -21.98 -11.34 9.13
CA ARG A 44 -23.42 -10.98 9.02
C ARG A 44 -24.20 -11.88 8.04
N ARG A 45 -23.49 -12.70 7.27
CA ARG A 45 -24.04 -13.68 6.32
C ARG A 45 -23.64 -15.12 6.66
N GLY A 46 -23.05 -15.35 7.84
CA GLY A 46 -22.53 -16.64 8.25
C GLY A 46 -21.32 -17.12 7.45
N LEU A 47 -20.57 -16.19 6.85
CA LEU A 47 -19.40 -16.50 6.03
C LEU A 47 -18.11 -16.17 6.77
N HIS A 48 -17.04 -16.92 6.45
CA HIS A 48 -15.69 -16.63 6.89
C HIS A 48 -15.07 -15.55 6.00
N PRO A 49 -14.25 -14.62 6.55
CA PRO A 49 -13.48 -13.68 5.74
C PRO A 49 -12.55 -14.40 4.75
N ASP A 50 -12.59 -13.99 3.50
CA ASP A 50 -11.73 -14.51 2.42
C ASP A 50 -10.80 -13.41 1.87
N TRP A 51 -10.19 -13.62 0.70
CA TRP A 51 -9.32 -12.68 0.00
C TRP A 51 -8.23 -12.05 0.88
N GLY A 52 -7.76 -12.78 1.89
CA GLY A 52 -6.68 -12.34 2.76
C GLY A 52 -7.11 -11.41 3.91
N GLY A 53 -8.41 -11.25 4.20
CA GLY A 53 -8.90 -10.39 5.28
C GLY A 53 -8.29 -10.72 6.64
N THR A 54 -8.19 -12.00 6.98
CA THR A 54 -7.57 -12.45 8.24
C THR A 54 -6.04 -12.34 8.25
N TYR A 55 -5.43 -12.08 7.10
CA TYR A 55 -4.00 -11.84 6.97
C TYR A 55 -3.68 -10.33 7.05
N PHE A 56 -4.36 -9.52 6.23
CA PHE A 56 -4.06 -8.09 6.12
C PHE A 56 -4.53 -7.29 7.32
N LEU A 57 -5.78 -7.50 7.75
CA LEU A 57 -6.39 -6.66 8.78
C LEU A 57 -5.64 -6.68 10.11
N PRO A 58 -5.30 -7.84 10.72
CA PRO A 58 -4.59 -7.85 12.00
C PRO A 58 -3.17 -7.29 11.92
N ARG A 59 -2.54 -7.29 10.74
CA ARG A 59 -1.22 -6.67 10.54
C ARG A 59 -1.28 -5.14 10.48
N LEU A 60 -2.44 -4.58 10.21
CA LEU A 60 -2.65 -3.12 10.18
C LEU A 60 -3.17 -2.58 11.51
N VAL A 61 -4.13 -3.27 12.14
CA VAL A 61 -4.84 -2.74 13.32
C VAL A 61 -4.58 -3.54 14.61
N GLY A 62 -3.74 -4.57 14.54
CA GLY A 62 -3.53 -5.51 15.63
C GLY A 62 -4.66 -6.55 15.76
N ALA A 63 -4.36 -7.67 16.45
CA ALA A 63 -5.27 -8.80 16.54
C ALA A 63 -6.60 -8.45 17.23
N ALA A 64 -6.56 -7.71 18.34
CA ALA A 64 -7.76 -7.38 19.12
C ALA A 64 -8.77 -6.57 18.31
N LYS A 65 -8.33 -5.51 17.62
CA LYS A 65 -9.22 -4.68 16.79
C LYS A 65 -9.67 -5.45 15.53
N ALA A 66 -8.84 -6.29 14.96
CA ALA A 66 -9.24 -7.16 13.86
C ALA A 66 -10.35 -8.14 14.28
N CYS A 67 -10.24 -8.77 15.47
CA CYS A 67 -11.29 -9.63 16.02
C CYS A 67 -12.61 -8.86 16.21
N GLU A 68 -12.55 -7.68 16.82
CA GLU A 68 -13.73 -6.83 16.99
C GLU A 68 -14.44 -6.58 15.65
N LEU A 69 -13.70 -6.10 14.64
CA LEU A 69 -14.25 -5.77 13.33
C LEU A 69 -14.77 -7.00 12.57
N ILE A 70 -14.06 -8.13 12.67
CA ILE A 70 -14.49 -9.38 12.01
C ILE A 70 -15.70 -9.99 12.72
N PHE A 71 -15.71 -10.04 14.05
CA PHE A 71 -16.78 -10.73 14.79
C PHE A 71 -18.09 -9.95 14.82
N THR A 72 -18.04 -8.62 14.82
CA THR A 72 -19.24 -7.77 14.77
C THR A 72 -19.71 -7.57 13.32
N GLY A 73 -18.79 -7.52 12.38
CA GLY A 73 -19.04 -7.14 10.99
C GLY A 73 -19.42 -5.65 10.85
N ASP A 74 -19.12 -4.82 11.85
CA ASP A 74 -19.48 -3.41 11.84
C ASP A 74 -18.70 -2.62 10.77
N LEU A 75 -19.34 -1.54 10.30
CA LEU A 75 -18.75 -0.65 9.31
C LEU A 75 -18.10 0.55 10.01
N LEU A 76 -16.87 0.83 9.65
CA LEU A 76 -16.14 2.03 10.05
C LEU A 76 -16.31 3.13 8.99
N GLY A 77 -16.40 4.39 9.44
CA GLY A 77 -16.25 5.55 8.55
C GLY A 77 -14.79 5.77 8.14
N ALA A 78 -14.59 6.63 7.15
CA ALA A 78 -13.28 6.93 6.59
C ALA A 78 -12.29 7.50 7.63
N GLU A 79 -12.74 8.41 8.48
CA GLU A 79 -11.92 9.02 9.54
C GLU A 79 -11.43 7.99 10.57
N GLU A 80 -12.32 7.06 10.97
CA GLU A 80 -11.93 5.98 11.87
C GLU A 80 -10.94 5.03 11.21
N ALA A 81 -11.16 4.70 9.92
CA ALA A 81 -10.24 3.90 9.13
C ALA A 81 -8.86 4.56 9.03
N TYR A 82 -8.79 5.90 8.91
CA TYR A 82 -7.55 6.66 8.93
C TYR A 82 -6.85 6.57 10.29
N ARG A 83 -7.58 6.79 11.39
CA ARG A 83 -7.01 6.69 12.76
C ARG A 83 -6.44 5.30 13.06
N LEU A 84 -7.05 4.26 12.51
CA LEU A 84 -6.59 2.87 12.65
C LEU A 84 -5.46 2.49 11.67
N GLY A 85 -5.03 3.37 10.77
CA GLY A 85 -4.01 3.08 9.77
C GLY A 85 -4.50 2.18 8.61
N LEU A 86 -5.81 2.02 8.45
CA LEU A 86 -6.38 1.27 7.32
C LEU A 86 -6.27 2.02 6.00
N VAL A 87 -6.24 3.35 6.04
CA VAL A 87 -6.04 4.20 4.87
C VAL A 87 -4.96 5.26 5.11
N ASN A 88 -4.31 5.69 4.05
CA ASN A 88 -3.19 6.64 4.10
C ASN A 88 -3.66 8.10 4.09
N ALA A 89 -4.84 8.37 3.54
CA ALA A 89 -5.45 9.71 3.53
C ALA A 89 -6.97 9.61 3.36
N VAL A 90 -7.65 10.65 3.84
CA VAL A 90 -9.09 10.87 3.61
C VAL A 90 -9.26 12.24 2.98
N VAL A 91 -10.05 12.31 1.92
CA VAL A 91 -10.30 13.54 1.15
C VAL A 91 -11.78 13.65 0.78
N PRO A 92 -12.30 14.83 0.42
CA PRO A 92 -13.63 14.96 -0.16
C PRO A 92 -13.81 14.07 -1.40
N PRO A 93 -15.05 13.62 -1.71
CA PRO A 93 -15.29 12.72 -2.85
C PRO A 93 -14.76 13.27 -4.19
N GLU A 94 -14.89 14.57 -4.43
CA GLU A 94 -14.41 15.28 -5.61
C GLU A 94 -12.90 15.29 -5.75
N ASP A 95 -12.17 15.24 -4.63
CA ASP A 95 -10.70 15.27 -4.58
C ASP A 95 -10.07 13.87 -4.60
N LEU A 96 -10.87 12.80 -4.51
CA LEU A 96 -10.35 11.43 -4.42
C LEU A 96 -9.46 11.07 -5.60
N MET A 97 -9.97 11.19 -6.81
CA MET A 97 -9.21 10.84 -8.01
C MET A 97 -8.08 11.83 -8.31
N PRO A 98 -8.26 13.16 -8.20
CA PRO A 98 -7.16 14.11 -8.31
C PRO A 98 -6.00 13.81 -7.39
N THR A 99 -6.26 13.56 -6.09
CA THR A 99 -5.23 13.20 -5.09
C THR A 99 -4.56 11.87 -5.41
N THR A 100 -5.35 10.87 -5.77
CA THR A 100 -4.83 9.54 -6.13
C THR A 100 -3.90 9.62 -7.34
N TYR A 101 -4.31 10.33 -8.40
CA TYR A 101 -3.48 10.51 -9.60
C TYR A 101 -2.24 11.37 -9.34
N ALA A 102 -2.32 12.37 -8.47
CA ALA A 102 -1.15 13.15 -8.08
C ALA A 102 -0.08 12.26 -7.42
N LEU A 103 -0.50 11.39 -6.48
CA LEU A 103 0.40 10.43 -5.85
C LEU A 103 0.94 9.40 -6.87
N ALA A 104 0.06 8.85 -7.71
CA ALA A 104 0.46 7.88 -8.74
C ALA A 104 1.49 8.47 -9.70
N ARG A 105 1.31 9.71 -10.17
CA ARG A 105 2.28 10.43 -11.00
C ARG A 105 3.61 10.65 -10.28
N LYS A 106 3.56 11.05 -8.99
CA LYS A 106 4.77 11.23 -8.18
C LYS A 106 5.57 9.93 -8.07
N ILE A 107 4.91 8.78 -7.95
CA ILE A 107 5.57 7.48 -7.92
C ILE A 107 6.08 7.08 -9.31
N ALA A 108 5.28 7.32 -10.35
CA ALA A 108 5.59 6.90 -11.72
C ALA A 108 6.81 7.60 -12.33
N VAL A 109 7.14 8.81 -11.89
CA VAL A 109 8.37 9.51 -12.31
C VAL A 109 9.61 9.06 -11.52
N GLY A 110 9.44 8.24 -10.50
CA GLY A 110 10.54 7.66 -9.71
C GLY A 110 11.27 6.52 -10.43
N PRO A 111 12.42 6.05 -9.90
CA PRO A 111 13.21 4.98 -10.49
C PRO A 111 12.49 3.62 -10.37
N PRO A 112 12.00 3.03 -11.46
CA PRO A 112 11.07 1.90 -11.36
C PRO A 112 11.75 0.61 -10.86
N VAL A 113 13.05 0.42 -11.10
CA VAL A 113 13.81 -0.72 -10.56
C VAL A 113 13.87 -0.65 -9.03
N ALA A 114 14.23 0.51 -8.48
CA ALA A 114 14.33 0.71 -7.04
C ALA A 114 12.96 0.59 -6.35
N ILE A 115 11.90 1.19 -6.94
CA ILE A 115 10.52 1.10 -6.40
C ILE A 115 10.03 -0.35 -6.38
N ARG A 116 10.25 -1.11 -7.44
CA ARG A 116 9.91 -2.53 -7.53
C ARG A 116 10.62 -3.36 -6.45
N LEU A 117 11.92 -3.15 -6.28
CA LEU A 117 12.70 -3.88 -5.29
C LEU A 117 12.33 -3.47 -3.86
N ALA A 118 12.05 -2.18 -3.62
CA ALA A 118 11.56 -1.70 -2.33
C ALA A 118 10.20 -2.32 -1.97
N LYS A 119 9.25 -2.37 -2.92
CA LYS A 119 7.96 -3.06 -2.70
C LYS A 119 8.18 -4.53 -2.32
N ARG A 120 9.02 -5.24 -3.08
CA ARG A 120 9.35 -6.64 -2.80
C ARG A 120 9.99 -6.83 -1.41
N ALA A 121 10.92 -5.93 -1.03
CA ALA A 121 11.56 -5.94 0.27
C ALA A 121 10.56 -5.76 1.41
N ILE A 122 9.69 -4.75 1.33
CA ILE A 122 8.68 -4.46 2.35
C ILE A 122 7.83 -5.69 2.67
N TYR A 123 7.33 -6.39 1.64
CA TYR A 123 6.45 -7.54 1.86
C TYR A 123 7.19 -8.81 2.27
N ARG A 124 8.38 -9.04 1.72
CA ARG A 124 9.22 -10.17 2.12
C ARG A 124 9.72 -10.04 3.57
N ASN A 125 10.19 -8.85 3.92
CA ASN A 125 10.83 -8.61 5.22
C ASN A 125 9.81 -8.53 6.36
N ALA A 126 8.51 -8.35 6.07
CA ALA A 126 7.45 -8.44 7.07
C ALA A 126 7.32 -9.84 7.73
N GLU A 127 7.95 -10.86 7.14
CA GLU A 127 7.93 -12.25 7.63
C GLU A 127 9.35 -12.81 7.86
N ALA A 128 10.39 -11.98 7.72
CA ALA A 128 11.79 -12.36 7.85
C ALA A 128 12.42 -11.78 9.13
N ASP A 129 13.51 -12.40 9.59
CA ASP A 129 14.38 -11.79 10.60
C ASP A 129 15.22 -10.64 10.00
N LEU A 130 15.84 -9.84 10.89
CA LEU A 130 16.64 -8.69 10.49
C LEU A 130 17.82 -9.07 9.57
N ARG A 131 18.50 -10.18 9.85
CA ARG A 131 19.65 -10.63 9.07
C ARG A 131 19.24 -10.94 7.64
N THR A 132 18.20 -11.75 7.47
CA THR A 132 17.63 -12.09 6.15
C THR A 132 17.14 -10.85 5.41
N SER A 133 16.58 -9.87 6.14
CA SER A 133 16.15 -8.58 5.57
C SER A 133 17.33 -7.78 5.03
N LEU A 134 18.40 -7.63 5.83
CA LEU A 134 19.62 -6.90 5.42
C LEU A 134 20.35 -7.56 4.24
N GLU A 135 20.36 -8.90 4.18
CA GLU A 135 20.91 -9.64 3.04
C GLU A 135 20.16 -9.32 1.75
N PHE A 136 18.82 -9.27 1.82
CA PHE A 136 18.01 -8.88 0.65
C PHE A 136 18.19 -7.41 0.28
N GLU A 137 18.28 -6.51 1.25
CA GLU A 137 18.54 -5.09 1.00
C GLU A 137 19.89 -4.88 0.30
N THR A 138 20.94 -5.59 0.74
CA THR A 138 22.26 -5.57 0.08
C THR A 138 22.15 -6.04 -1.37
N PHE A 139 21.46 -7.14 -1.62
CA PHE A 139 21.22 -7.65 -2.96
C PHE A 139 20.46 -6.64 -3.83
N ALA A 140 19.38 -6.07 -3.30
CA ALA A 140 18.57 -5.08 -4.02
C ALA A 140 19.35 -3.79 -4.31
N GLN A 141 20.16 -3.33 -3.36
CA GLN A 141 21.00 -2.14 -3.51
C GLN A 141 22.08 -2.36 -4.59
N ASN A 142 22.69 -3.52 -4.63
CA ASN A 142 23.68 -3.85 -5.67
C ASN A 142 23.05 -3.78 -7.07
N ILE A 143 21.84 -4.32 -7.24
CA ILE A 143 21.11 -4.21 -8.52
C ILE A 143 20.84 -2.74 -8.86
N CYS A 144 20.36 -1.95 -7.91
CA CYS A 144 20.03 -0.54 -8.14
C CYS A 144 21.28 0.27 -8.52
N SER A 145 22.40 0.04 -7.86
CA SER A 145 23.65 0.80 -8.07
C SER A 145 24.25 0.65 -9.48
N GLU A 146 23.91 -0.44 -10.16
CA GLU A 146 24.39 -0.69 -11.52
C GLU A 146 23.49 -0.07 -12.61
N THR A 147 22.31 0.45 -12.24
CA THR A 147 21.38 1.05 -13.21
C THR A 147 21.86 2.41 -13.72
N GLU A 148 21.40 2.77 -14.92
CA GLU A 148 21.54 4.14 -15.42
C GLU A 148 20.79 5.14 -14.56
N ASP A 149 19.66 4.73 -13.98
CA ASP A 149 18.84 5.56 -13.08
C ASP A 149 19.64 5.95 -11.81
N ALA A 150 20.47 5.06 -11.25
CA ALA A 150 21.32 5.40 -10.11
C ALA A 150 22.37 6.45 -10.48
N ARG A 151 22.98 6.35 -11.67
CA ARG A 151 23.94 7.33 -12.18
C ARG A 151 23.28 8.67 -12.46
N GLU A 152 22.08 8.65 -13.05
CA GLU A 152 21.26 9.86 -13.28
C GLU A 152 20.86 10.52 -11.97
N GLY A 153 20.42 9.74 -10.97
CA GLY A 153 20.06 10.27 -9.65
C GLY A 153 21.22 10.96 -8.96
N ALA A 154 22.42 10.35 -9.00
CA ALA A 154 23.64 10.94 -8.45
C ALA A 154 24.03 12.23 -9.19
N ARG A 155 23.97 12.25 -10.52
CA ARG A 155 24.27 13.43 -11.35
C ARG A 155 23.27 14.55 -11.06
N ALA A 156 21.98 14.27 -11.10
CA ALA A 156 20.92 15.24 -10.87
C ALA A 156 21.04 15.90 -9.48
N PHE A 157 21.42 15.11 -8.46
CA PHE A 157 21.66 15.62 -7.12
C PHE A 157 22.81 16.64 -7.07
N VAL A 158 23.93 16.34 -7.72
CA VAL A 158 25.09 17.27 -7.79
C VAL A 158 24.74 18.53 -8.58
N GLU A 159 23.99 18.39 -9.68
CA GLU A 159 23.57 19.46 -10.57
C GLU A 159 22.34 20.24 -10.03
N LYS A 160 21.78 19.84 -8.88
CA LYS A 160 20.58 20.45 -8.24
C LYS A 160 19.38 20.56 -9.19
N ARG A 161 19.14 19.56 -10.02
CA ARG A 161 18.00 19.45 -10.93
C ARG A 161 17.14 18.20 -10.61
N ALA A 162 15.94 18.17 -11.17
CA ALA A 162 15.13 16.95 -11.12
C ALA A 162 15.78 15.83 -11.98
N PRO A 163 15.82 14.59 -11.47
CA PRO A 163 16.28 13.44 -12.24
C PRO A 163 15.23 13.01 -13.30
N SER A 164 15.70 12.31 -14.34
CA SER A 164 14.85 11.72 -15.38
C SER A 164 15.13 10.24 -15.46
N PHE A 165 14.36 9.43 -14.76
CA PHE A 165 14.53 7.99 -14.66
C PHE A 165 13.91 7.26 -15.86
N GLN A 166 14.58 6.20 -16.35
CA GLN A 166 14.20 5.44 -17.53
C GLN A 166 13.93 3.95 -17.24
N GLY A 167 14.24 3.48 -16.04
CA GLY A 167 14.02 2.08 -15.64
C GLY A 167 15.07 1.10 -16.12
N ARG A 168 16.26 1.55 -16.36
CA ARG A 168 17.37 0.73 -16.90
C ARG A 168 18.72 1.08 -16.25
#